data_6309f263a65de09dfd19f691633b546c
#
_entry.id   6309f263a65de09dfd19f691633b546c
#
_cell.length_a   1.000
_cell.length_b   1.000
_cell.length_c   1.000
_cell.angle_alpha   90.00
_cell.angle_beta   90.00
_cell.angle_gamma   90.00
#
_symmetry.space_group_name_H-M   'P 1'
#
loop_
_entity.id
_entity.type
_entity.pdbx_description
1 polymer ?
#
loop_
_entity_poly.entity_id
_entity_poly.type
_entity_poly.pdbx_seq_one_letter_code
_entity_poly.pdbx_strand_id
1 'polypeptide(L)'
;MDATPSMHTTWRTSRTRRIIAGAGVTAALFASVLFPVPARAITTETAATLTETQKKVEETAAAFDEATKNLDSLQEQVAENEARIAELEAKLPAAQERASRAMRELYKHHKGSNTLMSFVLNTKSMDELISGMKYLDQVKDANVGALTELSELQTELEAKKTELKSAKVQAEAERDSAAEALTQAQKLREAAQAQADAETEAALQQASQNMGGGAVATPNNGVVNWDVDQASFVAEWAPRIDAYLAGSPLEGQGATFANAAWKYGVDPRFSPAISNTESSKGRHCFRPHNAWGWGNASWGSWEEAIDAHVSGLARGYGYTISVAGAKKYCPPNWFNWYNNTLSEMNRI
;
A
#
# COMPACT_ATOMS: atom_id res chain seq x y z
N MET A 1 19.39 -4.41 -64.22
CA MET A 1 18.29 -5.29 -63.75
C MET A 1 18.39 -5.29 -62.23
N ASP A 2 17.84 -4.23 -61.67
CA ASP A 2 17.95 -3.98 -60.19
C ASP A 2 16.62 -4.30 -59.54
N ALA A 3 16.67 -5.23 -58.61
CA ALA A 3 15.53 -5.58 -57.77
C ALA A 3 15.77 -4.97 -56.36
N THR A 4 15.01 -3.92 -56.04
CA THR A 4 14.93 -3.36 -54.69
C THR A 4 13.99 -4.19 -53.83
N PRO A 5 14.39 -4.58 -52.58
CA PRO A 5 13.45 -5.17 -51.65
C PRO A 5 12.77 -4.08 -50.82
N SER A 6 11.44 -4.12 -50.83
CA SER A 6 10.54 -3.35 -50.01
C SER A 6 10.72 -3.69 -48.53
N MET A 7 11.12 -2.71 -47.71
CA MET A 7 11.12 -2.79 -46.26
C MET A 7 9.70 -2.52 -45.71
N HIS A 8 9.01 -3.57 -45.33
CA HIS A 8 7.84 -3.45 -44.42
C HIS A 8 8.31 -3.25 -43.01
N THR A 9 8.26 -2.00 -42.56
CA THR A 9 8.47 -1.66 -41.14
C THR A 9 7.21 -2.02 -40.32
N THR A 10 7.23 -3.17 -39.71
CA THR A 10 6.21 -3.53 -38.72
C THR A 10 6.50 -2.79 -37.42
N TRP A 11 5.70 -1.79 -37.10
CA TRP A 11 5.67 -1.14 -35.81
C TRP A 11 5.08 -2.12 -34.76
N ARG A 12 5.98 -2.79 -34.07
CA ARG A 12 5.64 -3.59 -32.89
C ARG A 12 5.50 -2.64 -31.72
N THR A 13 4.26 -2.20 -31.42
CA THR A 13 3.96 -1.51 -30.18
C THR A 13 4.11 -2.49 -29.04
N SER A 14 5.25 -2.46 -28.36
CA SER A 14 5.44 -3.13 -27.08
C SER A 14 4.60 -2.38 -26.03
N ARG A 15 3.41 -2.88 -25.75
CA ARG A 15 2.67 -2.52 -24.53
C ARG A 15 3.45 -3.07 -23.36
N THR A 16 4.30 -2.23 -22.77
CA THR A 16 4.87 -2.48 -21.46
C THR A 16 3.72 -2.44 -20.44
N ARG A 17 3.18 -3.61 -20.11
CA ARG A 17 2.32 -3.75 -18.93
C ARG A 17 3.19 -3.48 -17.75
N ARG A 18 3.11 -2.28 -17.19
CA ARG A 18 3.56 -2.03 -15.81
C ARG A 18 2.61 -2.81 -14.90
N ILE A 19 3.07 -3.96 -14.46
CA ILE A 19 2.46 -4.67 -13.34
C ILE A 19 2.77 -3.79 -12.13
N ILE A 20 1.81 -2.99 -11.71
CA ILE A 20 1.83 -2.37 -10.38
C ILE A 20 1.50 -3.53 -9.44
N ALA A 21 2.54 -4.07 -8.80
CA ALA A 21 2.35 -5.03 -7.73
C ALA A 21 1.66 -4.28 -6.58
N GLY A 22 0.36 -4.51 -6.43
CA GLY A 22 -0.39 -4.06 -5.28
C GLY A 22 0.18 -4.76 -4.04
N ALA A 23 0.93 -4.02 -3.23
CA ALA A 23 1.27 -4.46 -1.89
C ALA A 23 -0.02 -4.43 -1.07
N GLY A 24 -0.65 -5.58 -0.88
CA GLY A 24 -1.79 -5.73 0.01
C GLY A 24 -1.36 -5.41 1.44
N VAL A 25 -1.70 -4.23 1.92
CA VAL A 25 -1.56 -3.84 3.32
C VAL A 25 -2.77 -4.38 4.06
N THR A 26 -2.61 -5.51 4.74
CA THR A 26 -3.63 -6.02 5.68
C THR A 26 -3.68 -5.12 6.91
N ALA A 27 -4.77 -4.38 7.06
CA ALA A 27 -5.04 -3.56 8.22
C ALA A 27 -5.18 -4.45 9.48
N ALA A 28 -4.20 -4.40 10.37
CA ALA A 28 -4.29 -5.01 11.69
C ALA A 28 -4.99 -4.04 12.65
N LEU A 29 -6.16 -4.42 13.15
CA LEU A 29 -6.94 -3.72 14.16
C LEU A 29 -6.12 -3.56 15.47
N PHE A 30 -5.86 -2.32 15.87
CA PHE A 30 -5.17 -1.96 17.10
C PHE A 30 -6.12 -2.06 18.30
N ALA A 31 -5.89 -3.04 19.15
CA ALA A 31 -6.45 -3.05 20.51
C ALA A 31 -5.40 -2.47 21.47
N SER A 32 -5.65 -1.28 21.96
CA SER A 32 -4.80 -0.60 22.94
C SER A 32 -4.88 -1.31 24.30
N VAL A 33 -3.81 -1.99 24.69
CA VAL A 33 -3.65 -2.47 26.08
C VAL A 33 -2.66 -1.56 26.77
N LEU A 34 -3.18 -0.67 27.62
CA LEU A 34 -2.41 0.15 28.53
C LEU A 34 -1.87 -0.71 29.67
N PHE A 35 -0.55 -0.93 29.71
CA PHE A 35 0.12 -1.47 30.88
C PHE A 35 0.78 -0.34 31.68
N PRO A 36 0.65 -0.31 33.04
CA PRO A 36 1.31 0.68 33.86
C PRO A 36 2.81 0.39 33.94
N VAL A 37 3.63 1.39 33.60
CA VAL A 37 5.09 1.36 33.70
C VAL A 37 5.49 1.69 35.15
N PRO A 38 6.32 0.88 35.85
CA PRO A 38 6.90 1.30 37.11
C PRO A 38 8.01 2.33 36.84
N ALA A 39 7.72 3.57 37.23
CA ALA A 39 8.64 4.68 37.13
C ALA A 39 9.81 4.52 38.13
N ARG A 40 11.04 4.42 37.59
CA ARG A 40 12.26 4.88 38.29
C ARG A 40 13.46 4.78 37.34
N ALA A 41 13.74 5.83 36.61
CA ALA A 41 15.01 6.35 36.11
C ALA A 41 14.85 7.32 34.93
N ILE A 42 13.63 7.68 34.52
CA ILE A 42 13.34 8.71 33.54
C ILE A 42 12.73 9.87 34.33
N THR A 43 13.16 11.11 34.08
CA THR A 43 12.46 12.25 34.68
C THR A 43 11.00 12.21 34.22
N THR A 44 10.08 12.61 35.07
CA THR A 44 8.63 12.62 34.75
C THR A 44 8.31 13.42 33.51
N GLU A 45 9.14 14.39 33.18
CA GLU A 45 9.04 15.24 32.00
C GLU A 45 9.42 14.49 30.71
N THR A 46 10.50 13.72 30.72
CA THR A 46 10.95 12.91 29.59
C THR A 46 9.99 11.76 29.28
N ALA A 47 9.43 11.13 30.33
CA ALA A 47 8.42 10.07 30.16
C ALA A 47 7.12 10.63 29.54
N ALA A 48 6.70 11.85 29.93
CA ALA A 48 5.54 12.52 29.35
C ALA A 48 5.78 12.88 27.87
N THR A 49 6.96 13.41 27.53
CA THR A 49 7.34 13.78 26.16
C THR A 49 7.43 12.55 25.26
N LEU A 50 8.02 11.44 25.74
CA LEU A 50 8.05 10.18 25.01
C LEU A 50 6.64 9.63 24.75
N THR A 51 5.75 9.68 25.74
CA THR A 51 4.36 9.24 25.60
C THR A 51 3.61 10.10 24.58
N GLU A 52 3.80 11.42 24.61
CA GLU A 52 3.17 12.34 23.67
C GLU A 52 3.72 12.14 22.24
N THR A 53 5.02 11.97 22.09
CA THR A 53 5.66 11.68 20.78
C THR A 53 5.18 10.34 20.25
N GLN A 54 5.10 9.32 21.09
CA GLN A 54 4.60 8.00 20.73
C GLN A 54 3.13 8.06 20.25
N LYS A 55 2.28 8.81 20.96
CA LYS A 55 0.90 9.05 20.56
C LYS A 55 0.82 9.75 19.19
N LYS A 56 1.63 10.77 18.95
CA LYS A 56 1.68 11.47 17.64
C LYS A 56 2.16 10.54 16.52
N VAL A 57 3.13 9.68 16.77
CA VAL A 57 3.59 8.66 15.80
C VAL A 57 2.48 7.67 15.48
N GLU A 58 1.72 7.20 16.49
CA GLU A 58 0.58 6.31 16.27
C GLU A 58 -0.55 7.00 15.46
N GLU A 59 -0.88 8.25 15.78
CA GLU A 59 -1.87 9.04 15.05
C GLU A 59 -1.44 9.27 13.59
N THR A 60 -0.17 9.57 13.35
CA THR A 60 0.37 9.79 12.01
C THR A 60 0.46 8.49 11.20
N ALA A 61 0.82 7.37 11.85
CA ALA A 61 0.80 6.06 11.22
C ALA A 61 -0.62 5.62 10.83
N ALA A 62 -1.61 5.90 11.69
CA ALA A 62 -3.02 5.63 11.39
C ALA A 62 -3.51 6.48 10.20
N ALA A 63 -3.14 7.75 10.14
CA ALA A 63 -3.46 8.63 9.01
C ALA A 63 -2.83 8.15 7.69
N PHE A 64 -1.60 7.67 7.74
CA PHE A 64 -0.93 7.06 6.59
C PHE A 64 -1.63 5.78 6.11
N ASP A 65 -2.00 4.90 7.03
CA ASP A 65 -2.72 3.66 6.71
C ASP A 65 -4.10 3.95 6.09
N GLU A 66 -4.82 4.96 6.60
CA GLU A 66 -6.09 5.41 6.06
C GLU A 66 -5.93 6.00 4.65
N ALA A 67 -4.97 6.91 4.45
CA ALA A 67 -4.69 7.51 3.15
C ALA A 67 -4.26 6.45 2.12
N THR A 68 -3.44 5.47 2.52
CA THR A 68 -3.04 4.35 1.65
C THR A 68 -4.24 3.50 1.25
N LYS A 69 -5.13 3.17 2.18
CA LYS A 69 -6.35 2.40 1.90
C LYS A 69 -7.29 3.14 0.95
N ASN A 70 -7.45 4.46 1.14
CA ASN A 70 -8.24 5.30 0.26
C ASN A 70 -7.63 5.34 -1.15
N LEU A 71 -6.31 5.45 -1.25
CA LEU A 71 -5.58 5.43 -2.51
C LEU A 71 -5.80 4.11 -3.27
N ASP A 72 -5.71 2.96 -2.59
CA ASP A 72 -5.96 1.65 -3.20
C ASP A 72 -7.39 1.56 -3.75
N SER A 73 -8.39 2.00 -2.98
CA SER A 73 -9.79 2.04 -3.41
C SER A 73 -10.01 2.96 -4.62
N LEU A 74 -9.35 4.13 -4.64
CA LEU A 74 -9.42 5.06 -5.77
C LEU A 74 -8.72 4.51 -7.02
N GLN A 75 -7.63 3.78 -6.87
CA GLN A 75 -6.95 3.11 -7.98
C GLN A 75 -7.85 2.02 -8.61
N GLU A 76 -8.58 1.26 -7.80
CA GLU A 76 -9.55 0.28 -8.29
C GLU A 76 -10.68 0.98 -9.09
N GLN A 77 -11.24 2.07 -8.55
CA GLN A 77 -12.27 2.88 -9.25
C GLN A 77 -11.74 3.47 -10.58
N VAL A 78 -10.49 3.93 -10.60
CA VAL A 78 -9.83 4.41 -11.83
C VAL A 78 -9.74 3.29 -12.86
N ALA A 79 -9.31 2.10 -12.46
CA ALA A 79 -9.18 0.96 -13.37
C ALA A 79 -10.54 0.50 -13.91
N GLU A 80 -11.58 0.46 -13.07
CA GLU A 80 -12.95 0.13 -13.47
C GLU A 80 -13.52 1.16 -14.45
N ASN A 81 -13.35 2.45 -14.17
CA ASN A 81 -13.80 3.52 -15.05
C ASN A 81 -13.05 3.52 -16.40
N GLU A 82 -11.75 3.25 -16.41
CA GLU A 82 -10.97 3.11 -17.64
C GLU A 82 -11.45 1.93 -18.50
N ALA A 83 -11.75 0.79 -17.87
CA ALA A 83 -12.30 -0.38 -18.56
C ALA A 83 -13.69 -0.08 -19.15
N ARG A 84 -14.56 0.60 -18.39
CA ARG A 84 -15.89 0.98 -18.85
C ARG A 84 -15.85 2.00 -19.99
N ILE A 85 -14.98 2.98 -19.93
CA ILE A 85 -14.75 3.94 -21.02
C ILE A 85 -14.31 3.21 -22.28
N ALA A 86 -13.36 2.29 -22.20
CA ALA A 86 -12.89 1.52 -23.34
C ALA A 86 -14.02 0.67 -23.96
N GLU A 87 -14.89 0.08 -23.16
CA GLU A 87 -16.08 -0.65 -23.63
C GLU A 87 -17.06 0.27 -24.36
N LEU A 88 -17.36 1.44 -23.79
CA LEU A 88 -18.26 2.42 -24.40
C LEU A 88 -17.69 2.98 -25.71
N GLU A 89 -16.40 3.31 -25.75
CA GLU A 89 -15.71 3.77 -26.96
C GLU A 89 -15.72 2.71 -28.06
N ALA A 90 -15.61 1.43 -27.72
CA ALA A 90 -15.72 0.33 -28.68
C ALA A 90 -17.13 0.17 -29.29
N LYS A 91 -18.19 0.48 -28.50
CA LYS A 91 -19.58 0.41 -28.96
C LYS A 91 -20.00 1.64 -29.78
N LEU A 92 -19.36 2.77 -29.56
CA LEU A 92 -19.75 4.06 -30.15
C LEU A 92 -19.79 4.07 -31.69
N PRO A 93 -18.80 3.52 -32.45
CA PRO A 93 -18.84 3.53 -33.89
C PRO A 93 -20.03 2.77 -34.51
N ALA A 94 -20.37 1.62 -33.91
CA ALA A 94 -21.52 0.83 -34.36
C ALA A 94 -22.87 1.54 -34.06
N ALA A 95 -22.98 2.21 -32.92
CA ALA A 95 -24.15 3.01 -32.58
C ALA A 95 -24.26 4.24 -33.49
N GLN A 96 -23.18 4.92 -33.79
CA GLN A 96 -23.13 6.04 -34.73
C GLN A 96 -23.55 5.62 -36.16
N GLU A 97 -23.14 4.43 -36.58
CA GLU A 97 -23.53 3.92 -37.91
C GLU A 97 -25.02 3.58 -37.97
N ARG A 98 -25.56 2.93 -36.89
CA ARG A 98 -27.01 2.68 -36.75
C ARG A 98 -27.82 3.97 -36.74
N ALA A 99 -27.42 4.94 -35.95
CA ALA A 99 -28.06 6.25 -35.88
C ALA A 99 -28.00 6.99 -37.22
N SER A 100 -26.87 6.94 -37.92
CA SER A 100 -26.72 7.55 -39.25
C SER A 100 -27.62 6.91 -40.30
N ARG A 101 -27.79 5.58 -40.23
CA ARG A 101 -28.76 4.88 -41.10
C ARG A 101 -30.19 5.29 -40.76
N ALA A 102 -30.53 5.30 -39.48
CA ALA A 102 -31.85 5.73 -39.00
C ALA A 102 -32.20 7.15 -39.43
N MET A 103 -31.26 8.09 -39.31
CA MET A 103 -31.45 9.47 -39.76
C MET A 103 -31.66 9.55 -41.29
N ARG A 104 -30.93 8.79 -42.07
CA ARG A 104 -31.13 8.75 -43.54
C ARG A 104 -32.49 8.20 -43.90
N GLU A 105 -32.99 7.18 -43.23
CA GLU A 105 -34.30 6.62 -43.46
C GLU A 105 -35.42 7.60 -43.02
N LEU A 106 -35.32 8.21 -41.85
CA LEU A 106 -36.24 9.25 -41.42
C LEU A 106 -36.30 10.44 -42.37
N TYR A 107 -35.12 10.87 -42.92
CA TYR A 107 -35.05 11.95 -43.89
C TYR A 107 -35.73 11.60 -45.24
N LYS A 108 -35.54 10.35 -45.73
CA LYS A 108 -36.22 9.87 -46.96
C LYS A 108 -37.72 9.85 -46.78
N HIS A 109 -38.22 9.38 -45.63
CA HIS A 109 -39.65 9.36 -45.31
C HIS A 109 -40.23 10.75 -45.14
N HIS A 110 -39.50 11.70 -44.58
CA HIS A 110 -39.94 13.07 -44.39
C HIS A 110 -40.04 13.85 -45.74
N LYS A 111 -39.16 13.60 -46.66
CA LYS A 111 -39.20 14.17 -48.02
C LYS A 111 -40.20 13.49 -48.93
N GLY A 112 -40.62 12.27 -48.59
CA GLY A 112 -41.51 11.44 -49.40
C GLY A 112 -42.92 11.38 -48.86
N SER A 113 -43.55 12.52 -48.52
CA SER A 113 -44.97 12.53 -48.14
C SER A 113 -45.90 11.91 -49.25
N ASN A 114 -45.37 11.85 -50.49
CA ASN A 114 -46.01 11.11 -51.57
C ASN A 114 -45.88 9.59 -51.45
N THR A 115 -44.95 9.05 -50.69
CA THR A 115 -44.69 7.60 -50.58
C THR A 115 -45.81 6.92 -49.76
N LEU A 116 -46.25 7.52 -48.64
CA LEU A 116 -47.36 7.02 -47.84
C LEU A 116 -48.67 7.06 -48.65
N MET A 117 -48.89 8.15 -49.37
CA MET A 117 -50.09 8.28 -50.22
C MET A 117 -50.04 7.28 -51.36
N SER A 118 -48.88 7.09 -51.97
CA SER A 118 -48.68 6.08 -53.04
C SER A 118 -48.85 4.65 -52.51
N PHE A 119 -48.36 4.38 -51.28
CA PHE A 119 -48.56 3.08 -50.61
C PHE A 119 -50.04 2.79 -50.35
N VAL A 120 -50.77 3.76 -49.75
CA VAL A 120 -52.21 3.65 -49.47
C VAL A 120 -53.02 3.47 -50.76
N LEU A 121 -52.63 4.17 -51.81
CA LEU A 121 -53.34 4.08 -53.12
C LEU A 121 -53.04 2.79 -53.91
N ASN A 122 -51.93 2.10 -53.64
CA ASN A 122 -51.51 0.88 -54.33
C ASN A 122 -51.78 -0.42 -53.58
N THR A 123 -52.25 -0.36 -52.30
CA THR A 123 -52.65 -1.56 -51.53
C THR A 123 -53.92 -2.16 -52.04
N LYS A 124 -53.89 -3.48 -52.27
CA LYS A 124 -55.02 -4.25 -52.87
C LYS A 124 -55.94 -4.85 -51.81
N SER A 125 -55.56 -4.83 -50.54
CA SER A 125 -56.38 -5.32 -49.43
C SER A 125 -56.16 -4.54 -48.13
N MET A 126 -57.14 -4.58 -47.23
CA MET A 126 -57.05 -3.94 -45.90
C MET A 126 -55.95 -4.57 -45.06
N ASP A 127 -55.74 -5.90 -45.14
CA ASP A 127 -54.70 -6.61 -44.40
C ASP A 127 -53.29 -6.20 -44.86
N GLU A 128 -53.12 -5.96 -46.15
CA GLU A 128 -51.87 -5.46 -46.71
C GLU A 128 -51.57 -4.02 -46.26
N LEU A 129 -52.61 -3.18 -46.13
CA LEU A 129 -52.53 -1.84 -45.58
C LEU A 129 -52.14 -1.85 -44.13
N ILE A 130 -52.80 -2.67 -43.30
CA ILE A 130 -52.54 -2.79 -41.85
C ILE A 130 -51.13 -3.34 -41.61
N SER A 131 -50.71 -4.35 -42.37
CA SER A 131 -49.35 -4.92 -42.29
C SER A 131 -48.28 -3.90 -42.62
N GLY A 132 -48.50 -3.11 -43.67
CA GLY A 132 -47.61 -2.05 -44.08
C GLY A 132 -47.50 -0.88 -43.07
N MET A 133 -48.63 -0.48 -42.50
CA MET A 133 -48.62 0.53 -41.44
C MET A 133 -47.90 0.03 -40.19
N LYS A 134 -48.11 -1.21 -39.78
CA LYS A 134 -47.43 -1.83 -38.64
C LYS A 134 -45.91 -1.93 -38.88
N TYR A 135 -45.50 -2.25 -40.11
CA TYR A 135 -44.10 -2.25 -40.50
C TYR A 135 -43.48 -0.86 -40.42
N LEU A 136 -44.18 0.21 -40.92
CA LEU A 136 -43.70 1.57 -40.82
C LEU A 136 -43.55 2.06 -39.39
N ASP A 137 -44.46 1.69 -38.50
CA ASP A 137 -44.35 2.02 -37.06
C ASP A 137 -43.13 1.30 -36.44
N GLN A 138 -42.94 0.03 -36.72
CA GLN A 138 -41.75 -0.70 -36.28
C GLN A 138 -40.42 -0.08 -36.81
N VAL A 139 -40.37 0.35 -38.04
CA VAL A 139 -39.19 1.01 -38.60
C VAL A 139 -38.94 2.37 -37.97
N LYS A 140 -40.03 3.13 -37.69
CA LYS A 140 -39.92 4.40 -36.96
C LYS A 140 -39.42 4.21 -35.55
N ASP A 141 -39.96 3.23 -34.83
CA ASP A 141 -39.59 2.94 -33.45
C ASP A 141 -38.13 2.45 -33.38
N ALA A 142 -37.68 1.58 -34.30
CA ALA A 142 -36.29 1.14 -34.39
C ALA A 142 -35.32 2.30 -34.71
N ASN A 143 -35.73 3.25 -35.56
CA ASN A 143 -34.89 4.41 -35.91
C ASN A 143 -34.78 5.39 -34.70
N VAL A 144 -35.87 5.61 -33.97
CA VAL A 144 -35.87 6.43 -32.75
C VAL A 144 -35.03 5.73 -31.69
N GLY A 145 -35.17 4.41 -31.52
CA GLY A 145 -34.36 3.62 -30.61
C GLY A 145 -32.85 3.72 -30.87
N ALA A 146 -32.42 3.69 -32.13
CA ALA A 146 -31.00 3.84 -32.49
C ALA A 146 -30.43 5.23 -32.15
N LEU A 147 -31.24 6.29 -32.26
CA LEU A 147 -30.82 7.63 -31.86
C LEU A 147 -30.76 7.78 -30.35
N THR A 148 -31.72 7.19 -29.63
CA THR A 148 -31.72 7.15 -28.17
C THR A 148 -30.52 6.40 -27.64
N GLU A 149 -30.23 5.21 -28.17
CA GLU A 149 -29.03 4.41 -27.81
C GLU A 149 -27.75 5.22 -27.97
N LEU A 150 -27.58 5.93 -29.10
CA LEU A 150 -26.40 6.77 -29.32
C LEU A 150 -26.32 7.89 -28.27
N SER A 151 -27.42 8.55 -27.97
CA SER A 151 -27.47 9.64 -26.97
C SER A 151 -27.13 9.14 -25.58
N GLU A 152 -27.66 7.98 -25.18
CA GLU A 152 -27.38 7.35 -23.90
C GLU A 152 -25.89 6.95 -23.79
N LEU A 153 -25.32 6.31 -24.81
CA LEU A 153 -23.91 5.96 -24.84
C LEU A 153 -22.99 7.17 -24.74
N GLN A 154 -23.31 8.26 -25.44
CA GLN A 154 -22.54 9.50 -25.34
C GLN A 154 -22.63 10.12 -23.96
N THR A 155 -23.83 10.15 -23.36
CA THR A 155 -24.04 10.68 -22.01
C THR A 155 -23.28 9.87 -20.96
N GLU A 156 -23.37 8.54 -21.04
CA GLU A 156 -22.63 7.64 -20.14
C GLU A 156 -21.12 7.82 -20.30
N LEU A 157 -20.63 7.93 -21.53
CA LEU A 157 -19.19 8.12 -21.81
C LEU A 157 -18.66 9.42 -21.19
N GLU A 158 -19.38 10.54 -21.35
CA GLU A 158 -18.97 11.82 -20.76
C GLU A 158 -19.07 11.81 -19.23
N ALA A 159 -20.08 11.15 -18.67
CA ALA A 159 -20.20 10.97 -17.22
C ALA A 159 -19.00 10.16 -16.68
N LYS A 160 -18.64 9.04 -17.32
CA LYS A 160 -17.52 8.21 -16.91
C LYS A 160 -16.17 8.91 -17.09
N LYS A 161 -15.97 9.72 -18.11
CA LYS A 161 -14.76 10.56 -18.27
C LYS A 161 -14.64 11.60 -17.16
N THR A 162 -15.76 12.20 -16.75
CA THR A 162 -15.78 13.16 -15.64
C THR A 162 -15.47 12.50 -14.30
N GLU A 163 -16.07 11.34 -14.04
CA GLU A 163 -15.81 10.53 -12.85
C GLU A 163 -14.34 10.08 -12.78
N LEU A 164 -13.78 9.59 -13.88
CA LEU A 164 -12.37 9.23 -13.97
C LEU A 164 -11.44 10.41 -13.65
N LYS A 165 -11.75 11.60 -14.20
CA LYS A 165 -10.96 12.80 -13.91
C LYS A 165 -11.00 13.16 -12.42
N SER A 166 -12.18 13.10 -11.80
CA SER A 166 -12.35 13.36 -10.36
C SER A 166 -11.58 12.33 -9.52
N ALA A 167 -11.71 11.03 -9.83
CA ALA A 167 -11.02 9.95 -9.12
C ALA A 167 -9.49 10.10 -9.21
N LYS A 168 -8.95 10.49 -10.36
CA LYS A 168 -7.50 10.75 -10.51
C LYS A 168 -7.02 11.91 -9.66
N VAL A 169 -7.76 13.01 -9.61
CA VAL A 169 -7.41 14.16 -8.75
C VAL A 169 -7.46 13.78 -7.27
N GLN A 170 -8.46 13.02 -6.85
CA GLN A 170 -8.55 12.54 -5.48
C GLN A 170 -7.41 11.58 -5.14
N ALA A 171 -7.06 10.66 -6.05
CA ALA A 171 -5.95 9.73 -5.83
C ALA A 171 -4.59 10.46 -5.71
N GLU A 172 -4.37 11.53 -6.46
CA GLU A 172 -3.18 12.38 -6.32
C GLU A 172 -3.16 13.08 -4.95
N ALA A 173 -4.28 13.65 -4.50
CA ALA A 173 -4.38 14.30 -3.21
C ALA A 173 -4.15 13.34 -2.04
N GLU A 174 -4.72 12.13 -2.10
CA GLU A 174 -4.50 11.08 -1.08
C GLU A 174 -3.04 10.62 -1.05
N ARG A 175 -2.40 10.46 -2.22
CA ARG A 175 -0.98 10.13 -2.29
C ARG A 175 -0.12 11.19 -1.63
N ASP A 176 -0.39 12.47 -1.90
CA ASP A 176 0.38 13.57 -1.35
C ASP A 176 0.16 13.69 0.17
N SER A 177 -1.07 13.47 0.65
CA SER A 177 -1.40 13.39 2.07
C SER A 177 -0.67 12.23 2.78
N ALA A 178 -0.64 11.06 2.16
CA ALA A 178 0.09 9.91 2.68
C ALA A 178 1.61 10.16 2.77
N ALA A 179 2.19 10.80 1.76
CA ALA A 179 3.62 11.16 1.77
C ALA A 179 3.95 12.19 2.85
N GLU A 180 3.08 13.18 3.09
CA GLU A 180 3.24 14.15 4.16
C GLU A 180 3.14 13.49 5.54
N ALA A 181 2.16 12.62 5.77
CA ALA A 181 2.01 11.86 7.00
C ALA A 181 3.23 10.98 7.28
N LEU A 182 3.78 10.30 6.26
CA LEU A 182 5.01 9.52 6.39
C LEU A 182 6.20 10.39 6.81
N THR A 183 6.38 11.55 6.17
CA THR A 183 7.47 12.49 6.49
C THR A 183 7.35 12.99 7.94
N GLN A 184 6.15 13.30 8.40
CA GLN A 184 5.92 13.70 9.79
C GLN A 184 6.23 12.57 10.77
N ALA A 185 5.83 11.34 10.47
CA ALA A 185 6.13 10.17 11.29
C ALA A 185 7.65 9.94 11.39
N GLN A 186 8.39 10.09 10.30
CA GLN A 186 9.85 9.96 10.27
C GLN A 186 10.52 11.00 11.18
N LYS A 187 10.16 12.28 11.09
CA LYS A 187 10.71 13.35 11.95
C LYS A 187 10.43 13.12 13.43
N LEU A 188 9.24 12.65 13.78
CA LEU A 188 8.89 12.32 15.16
C LEU A 188 9.70 11.13 15.69
N ARG A 189 9.97 10.12 14.84
CA ARG A 189 10.84 8.99 15.18
C ARG A 189 12.27 9.43 15.44
N GLU A 190 12.84 10.27 14.57
CA GLU A 190 14.20 10.81 14.74
C GLU A 190 14.34 11.58 16.05
N ALA A 191 13.35 12.41 16.40
CA ALA A 191 13.36 13.13 17.66
C ALA A 191 13.27 12.18 18.87
N ALA A 192 12.41 11.17 18.82
CA ALA A 192 12.29 10.16 19.88
C ALA A 192 13.57 9.33 20.02
N GLN A 193 14.19 8.99 18.89
CA GLN A 193 15.46 8.27 18.85
C GLN A 193 16.60 9.08 19.50
N ALA A 194 16.79 10.34 19.08
CA ALA A 194 17.83 11.21 19.64
C ALA A 194 17.69 11.36 21.17
N GLN A 195 16.46 11.44 21.65
CA GLN A 195 16.21 11.52 23.10
C GLN A 195 16.55 10.19 23.82
N ALA A 196 16.17 9.05 23.25
CA ALA A 196 16.49 7.74 23.81
C ALA A 196 18.02 7.48 23.82
N ASP A 197 18.72 7.93 22.80
CA ASP A 197 20.19 7.83 22.72
C ASP A 197 20.87 8.64 23.82
N ALA A 198 20.43 9.90 24.04
CA ALA A 198 20.96 10.74 25.10
C ALA A 198 20.72 10.16 26.51
N GLU A 199 19.55 9.60 26.78
CA GLU A 199 19.24 8.92 28.04
C GLU A 199 20.05 7.65 28.22
N THR A 200 20.25 6.89 27.13
CA THR A 200 21.06 5.69 27.12
C THR A 200 22.50 6.00 27.48
N GLU A 201 23.10 7.01 26.88
CA GLU A 201 24.46 7.45 27.16
C GLU A 201 24.63 7.87 28.63
N ALA A 202 23.72 8.67 29.16
CA ALA A 202 23.73 9.08 30.56
C ALA A 202 23.62 7.90 31.53
N ALA A 203 22.73 6.92 31.23
CA ALA A 203 22.53 5.75 32.05
C ALA A 203 23.73 4.78 32.00
N LEU A 204 24.39 4.65 30.85
CA LEU A 204 25.59 3.82 30.68
C LEU A 204 26.79 4.44 31.43
N GLN A 205 26.96 5.76 31.40
CA GLN A 205 27.98 6.47 32.16
C GLN A 205 27.80 6.24 33.67
N GLN A 206 26.58 6.31 34.19
CA GLN A 206 26.28 5.99 35.59
C GLN A 206 26.56 4.52 35.91
N ALA A 207 26.17 3.58 35.06
CA ALA A 207 26.40 2.16 35.26
C ALA A 207 27.90 1.80 35.27
N SER A 208 28.70 2.39 34.38
CA SER A 208 30.15 2.18 34.32
C SER A 208 30.87 2.69 35.56
N GLN A 209 30.43 3.82 36.10
CA GLN A 209 30.96 4.36 37.39
C GLN A 209 30.66 3.44 38.56
N ASN A 210 29.48 2.81 38.59
CA ASN A 210 29.02 1.95 39.70
C ASN A 210 29.56 0.50 39.61
N MET A 211 29.99 0.02 38.44
CA MET A 211 30.44 -1.36 38.22
C MET A 211 31.95 -1.52 38.06
N GLY A 212 32.77 -0.51 38.33
CA GLY A 212 34.21 -0.64 38.36
C GLY A 212 34.88 -0.86 36.97
N GLY A 213 34.38 -0.25 35.92
CA GLY A 213 35.12 -0.12 34.65
C GLY A 213 34.98 -1.28 33.65
N GLY A 214 33.92 -2.03 33.68
CA GLY A 214 33.60 -2.99 32.60
C GLY A 214 33.38 -2.24 31.28
N ALA A 215 34.01 -2.73 30.19
CA ALA A 215 33.87 -2.14 28.87
C ALA A 215 32.40 -2.17 28.44
N VAL A 216 31.82 -1.00 28.23
CA VAL A 216 30.49 -0.84 27.66
C VAL A 216 30.62 -0.87 26.15
N ALA A 217 29.85 -1.73 25.49
CA ALA A 217 29.80 -1.74 24.04
C ALA A 217 29.26 -0.37 23.55
N THR A 218 30.03 0.30 22.71
CA THR A 218 29.56 1.53 22.08
C THR A 218 28.70 1.16 20.85
N PRO A 219 27.57 1.83 20.66
CA PRO A 219 26.80 1.65 19.47
C PRO A 219 27.65 1.99 18.25
N ASN A 220 27.86 1.03 17.36
CA ASN A 220 28.29 1.34 16.00
C ASN A 220 27.02 1.78 15.27
N ASN A 221 26.68 3.05 15.42
CA ASN A 221 25.51 3.65 14.78
C ASN A 221 25.78 3.76 13.28
N GLY A 222 25.70 2.62 12.57
CA GLY A 222 25.34 2.67 11.16
C GLY A 222 24.01 3.40 11.10
N VAL A 223 24.05 4.65 10.66
CA VAL A 223 22.86 5.49 10.55
C VAL A 223 21.90 4.80 9.59
N VAL A 224 20.75 4.39 10.09
CA VAL A 224 19.67 3.85 9.25
C VAL A 224 19.17 5.00 8.40
N ASN A 225 19.29 4.88 7.07
CA ASN A 225 18.79 5.90 6.16
C ASN A 225 17.28 5.72 5.96
N TRP A 226 16.50 6.61 6.54
CA TRP A 226 15.04 6.64 6.42
C TRP A 226 14.55 7.51 5.26
N ASP A 227 15.44 8.29 4.60
CA ASP A 227 15.11 9.19 3.49
C ASP A 227 15.01 8.48 2.12
N VAL A 228 14.96 7.15 2.12
CA VAL A 228 14.79 6.32 0.92
C VAL A 228 13.38 5.73 0.87
N ASP A 229 12.94 5.29 -0.30
CA ASP A 229 11.69 4.54 -0.42
C ASP A 229 11.79 3.13 0.17
N GLN A 230 10.65 2.50 0.46
CA GLN A 230 10.59 1.17 1.06
C GLN A 230 11.37 0.12 0.26
N ALA A 231 11.29 0.15 -1.08
CA ALA A 231 11.95 -0.84 -1.92
C ALA A 231 13.48 -0.72 -1.82
N SER A 232 14.00 0.50 -1.82
CA SER A 232 15.42 0.80 -1.61
C SER A 232 15.88 0.40 -0.22
N PHE A 233 15.09 0.70 0.81
CA PHE A 233 15.38 0.28 2.19
C PHE A 233 15.45 -1.25 2.32
N VAL A 234 14.48 -1.96 1.78
CA VAL A 234 14.46 -3.44 1.81
C VAL A 234 15.61 -4.01 1.01
N ALA A 235 15.94 -3.44 -0.16
CA ALA A 235 17.08 -3.89 -0.96
C ALA A 235 18.42 -3.74 -0.24
N GLU A 236 18.58 -2.74 0.63
CA GLU A 236 19.76 -2.54 1.45
C GLU A 236 19.83 -3.53 2.63
N TRP A 237 18.73 -3.63 3.40
CA TRP A 237 18.77 -4.33 4.69
C TRP A 237 18.47 -5.82 4.60
N ALA A 238 17.65 -6.30 3.65
CA ALA A 238 17.31 -7.70 3.56
C ALA A 238 18.53 -8.62 3.38
N PRO A 239 19.50 -8.33 2.49
CA PRO A 239 20.69 -9.18 2.34
C PRO A 239 21.57 -9.21 3.59
N ARG A 240 21.68 -8.10 4.32
CA ARG A 240 22.48 -8.01 5.56
C ARG A 240 21.87 -8.88 6.66
N ILE A 241 20.54 -8.78 6.81
CA ILE A 241 19.81 -9.57 7.79
C ILE A 241 19.85 -11.05 7.42
N ASP A 242 19.68 -11.41 6.13
CA ASP A 242 19.77 -12.80 5.69
C ASP A 242 21.18 -13.39 5.92
N ALA A 243 22.23 -12.63 5.64
CA ALA A 243 23.59 -13.04 5.95
C ALA A 243 23.80 -13.29 7.45
N TYR A 244 23.22 -12.42 8.30
CA TYR A 244 23.27 -12.60 9.74
C TYR A 244 22.48 -13.83 10.23
N LEU A 245 21.33 -14.11 9.61
CA LEU A 245 20.43 -15.21 9.98
C LEU A 245 20.81 -16.57 9.34
N ALA A 246 21.80 -16.60 8.47
CA ALA A 246 22.20 -17.81 7.74
C ALA A 246 22.40 -19.01 8.68
N GLY A 247 21.93 -20.18 8.25
CA GLY A 247 22.00 -21.44 9.01
C GLY A 247 21.09 -21.48 10.24
N SER A 248 20.12 -20.59 10.37
CA SER A 248 19.15 -20.57 11.49
C SER A 248 17.72 -20.84 11.00
N PRO A 249 16.77 -21.14 11.89
CA PRO A 249 15.35 -21.25 11.51
C PRO A 249 14.75 -19.96 10.92
N LEU A 250 15.37 -18.80 11.15
CA LEU A 250 14.98 -17.50 10.59
C LEU A 250 15.69 -17.18 9.26
N GLU A 251 16.47 -18.11 8.70
CA GLU A 251 17.12 -17.93 7.39
C GLU A 251 16.10 -17.62 6.30
N GLY A 252 16.41 -16.63 5.44
CA GLY A 252 15.52 -16.17 4.36
C GLY A 252 14.43 -15.18 4.78
N GLN A 253 14.38 -14.78 6.05
CA GLN A 253 13.41 -13.81 6.54
C GLN A 253 13.90 -12.34 6.50
N GLY A 254 15.05 -12.08 5.86
CA GLY A 254 15.63 -10.73 5.79
C GLY A 254 14.68 -9.69 5.21
N ALA A 255 13.97 -10.02 4.12
CA ALA A 255 13.00 -9.11 3.53
C ALA A 255 11.79 -8.87 4.46
N THR A 256 11.34 -9.89 5.20
CA THR A 256 10.25 -9.77 6.17
C THR A 256 10.63 -8.81 7.30
N PHE A 257 11.83 -8.97 7.87
CA PHE A 257 12.33 -8.05 8.89
C PHE A 257 12.49 -6.62 8.37
N ALA A 258 13.06 -6.44 7.19
CA ALA A 258 13.28 -5.12 6.59
C ALA A 258 11.94 -4.40 6.30
N ASN A 259 10.94 -5.12 5.77
CA ASN A 259 9.61 -4.57 5.55
C ASN A 259 8.91 -4.18 6.86
N ALA A 260 8.96 -5.03 7.89
CA ALA A 260 8.40 -4.72 9.19
C ALA A 260 9.14 -3.54 9.84
N ALA A 261 10.47 -3.49 9.74
CA ALA A 261 11.29 -2.38 10.23
C ALA A 261 10.88 -1.05 9.56
N TRP A 262 10.76 -1.03 8.24
CA TRP A 262 10.26 0.12 7.49
C TRP A 262 8.86 0.56 7.94
N LYS A 263 7.93 -0.39 7.97
CA LYS A 263 6.52 -0.17 8.33
C LYS A 263 6.36 0.47 9.72
N TYR A 264 7.12 0.00 10.69
CA TYR A 264 7.00 0.45 12.08
C TYR A 264 8.09 1.43 12.51
N GLY A 265 9.02 1.76 11.62
CA GLY A 265 10.12 2.68 11.89
C GLY A 265 11.12 2.19 12.92
N VAL A 266 11.26 0.90 13.10
CA VAL A 266 12.20 0.26 14.01
C VAL A 266 13.53 0.01 13.31
N ASP A 267 14.64 0.20 13.98
CA ASP A 267 15.96 -0.16 13.48
C ASP A 267 15.94 -1.60 12.93
N PRO A 268 16.28 -1.83 11.64
CA PRO A 268 16.16 -3.14 11.02
C PRO A 268 17.02 -4.21 11.65
N ARG A 269 18.05 -3.84 12.42
CA ARG A 269 18.94 -4.74 13.16
C ARG A 269 18.36 -5.19 14.51
N PHE A 270 17.41 -4.43 15.07
CA PHE A 270 17.01 -4.60 16.47
C PHE A 270 16.28 -5.92 16.72
N SER A 271 15.22 -6.22 15.97
CA SER A 271 14.47 -7.46 16.14
C SER A 271 15.28 -8.73 15.80
N PRO A 272 16.08 -8.78 14.70
CA PRO A 272 16.96 -9.91 14.44
C PRO A 272 17.99 -10.15 15.57
N ALA A 273 18.59 -9.08 16.10
CA ALA A 273 19.54 -9.19 17.21
C ALA A 273 18.92 -9.75 18.48
N ILE A 274 17.70 -9.29 18.85
CA ILE A 274 16.96 -9.85 20.00
C ILE A 274 16.70 -11.34 19.80
N SER A 275 16.34 -11.78 18.60
CA SER A 275 16.09 -13.21 18.34
C SER A 275 17.31 -14.07 18.61
N ASN A 276 18.53 -13.54 18.40
CA ASN A 276 19.76 -14.23 18.75
C ASN A 276 19.94 -14.31 20.27
N THR A 277 19.72 -13.18 20.96
CA THR A 277 19.90 -13.09 22.43
C THR A 277 18.93 -14.02 23.17
N GLU A 278 17.68 -14.15 22.69
CA GLU A 278 16.63 -14.89 23.35
C GLU A 278 16.57 -16.39 22.99
N SER A 279 16.82 -16.71 21.73
CA SER A 279 16.58 -18.07 21.21
C SER A 279 17.62 -18.60 20.24
N SER A 280 18.77 -17.94 20.10
CA SER A 280 19.79 -18.28 19.09
C SER A 280 19.18 -18.30 17.67
N LYS A 281 18.50 -17.22 17.32
CA LYS A 281 17.83 -17.02 16.02
C LYS A 281 16.75 -18.06 15.73
N GLY A 282 15.92 -18.33 16.74
CA GLY A 282 14.79 -19.26 16.61
C GLY A 282 15.11 -20.74 16.84
N ARG A 283 16.35 -21.11 17.20
CA ARG A 283 16.70 -22.51 17.46
C ARG A 283 16.10 -23.07 18.74
N HIS A 284 15.85 -22.22 19.71
CA HIS A 284 15.37 -22.59 21.06
C HIS A 284 14.11 -21.82 21.44
N CYS A 285 13.07 -21.93 20.62
CA CYS A 285 11.80 -21.31 20.88
C CYS A 285 10.98 -22.09 21.93
N PHE A 286 10.51 -21.42 22.98
CA PHE A 286 9.60 -22.03 23.96
C PHE A 286 8.17 -22.19 23.40
N ARG A 287 7.76 -21.33 22.46
CA ARG A 287 6.48 -21.37 21.76
C ARG A 287 6.70 -21.34 20.25
N PRO A 288 5.79 -21.89 19.45
CA PRO A 288 5.90 -21.86 17.98
C PRO A 288 6.15 -20.44 17.45
N HIS A 289 7.20 -20.29 16.64
CA HIS A 289 7.65 -19.04 16.02
C HIS A 289 7.93 -17.88 16.99
N ASN A 290 8.08 -18.13 18.31
CA ASN A 290 8.43 -17.13 19.29
C ASN A 290 9.93 -17.10 19.57
N ALA A 291 10.68 -16.44 18.70
CA ALA A 291 12.14 -16.33 18.78
C ALA A 291 12.61 -15.27 19.80
N TRP A 292 11.72 -14.51 20.39
CA TRP A 292 12.03 -13.32 21.20
C TRP A 292 11.66 -13.41 22.66
N GLY A 293 11.24 -14.58 23.14
CA GLY A 293 10.78 -14.70 24.52
C GLY A 293 9.53 -13.86 24.83
N TRP A 294 8.66 -13.63 23.84
CA TRP A 294 7.51 -12.72 23.91
C TRP A 294 6.36 -13.34 24.70
N GLY A 295 6.59 -13.63 25.97
CA GLY A 295 5.63 -14.23 26.87
C GLY A 295 5.07 -15.56 26.37
N ASN A 296 3.74 -15.72 26.44
CA ASN A 296 3.05 -16.90 25.97
C ASN A 296 2.59 -16.84 24.50
N ALA A 297 3.02 -15.83 23.75
CA ALA A 297 2.63 -15.67 22.35
C ALA A 297 3.15 -16.82 21.48
N SER A 298 2.35 -17.19 20.49
CA SER A 298 2.73 -18.13 19.43
C SER A 298 2.08 -17.68 18.13
N TRP A 299 2.73 -17.98 17.01
CA TRP A 299 2.26 -17.57 15.69
C TRP A 299 2.27 -18.74 14.72
N GLY A 300 1.49 -18.61 13.63
CA GLY A 300 1.37 -19.62 12.58
C GLY A 300 2.58 -19.65 11.64
N SER A 301 3.28 -18.53 11.51
CA SER A 301 4.45 -18.39 10.64
C SER A 301 5.48 -17.43 11.21
N TRP A 302 6.69 -17.42 10.60
CA TRP A 302 7.72 -16.44 10.95
C TRP A 302 7.33 -15.01 10.56
N GLU A 303 6.62 -14.84 9.43
CA GLU A 303 6.15 -13.56 8.94
C GLU A 303 5.21 -12.87 9.93
N GLU A 304 4.21 -13.62 10.44
CA GLU A 304 3.32 -13.13 11.49
C GLU A 304 4.07 -12.77 12.76
N ALA A 305 4.99 -13.62 13.17
CA ALA A 305 5.78 -13.44 14.39
C ALA A 305 6.68 -12.21 14.32
N ILE A 306 7.35 -12.01 13.18
CA ILE A 306 8.23 -10.87 12.93
C ILE A 306 7.42 -9.57 12.92
N ASP A 307 6.32 -9.50 12.18
CA ASP A 307 5.45 -8.32 12.13
C ASP A 307 4.93 -7.96 13.53
N ALA A 308 4.44 -8.93 14.28
CA ALA A 308 3.95 -8.74 15.65
C ALA A 308 5.04 -8.26 16.61
N HIS A 309 6.25 -8.85 16.53
CA HIS A 309 7.34 -8.47 17.40
C HIS A 309 7.85 -7.06 17.09
N VAL A 310 8.11 -6.72 15.81
CA VAL A 310 8.60 -5.39 15.41
C VAL A 310 7.57 -4.31 15.75
N SER A 311 6.29 -4.56 15.50
CA SER A 311 5.18 -3.70 15.95
C SER A 311 5.17 -3.50 17.46
N GLY A 312 5.38 -4.58 18.22
CA GLY A 312 5.45 -4.53 19.68
C GLY A 312 6.64 -3.75 20.22
N LEU A 313 7.79 -3.83 19.53
CA LEU A 313 8.98 -3.00 19.84
C LEU A 313 8.66 -1.52 19.69
N ALA A 314 8.13 -1.11 18.53
CA ALA A 314 7.74 0.28 18.28
C ALA A 314 6.80 0.83 19.35
N ARG A 315 5.81 0.03 19.77
CA ARG A 315 4.79 0.44 20.73
C ARG A 315 5.26 0.51 22.19
N GLY A 316 6.26 -0.27 22.55
CA GLY A 316 6.52 -0.43 23.97
C GLY A 316 7.97 -0.48 24.42
N TYR A 317 8.92 -0.58 23.51
CA TYR A 317 10.34 -0.75 23.85
C TYR A 317 11.26 0.26 23.17
N GLY A 318 10.74 1.00 22.19
CA GLY A 318 11.47 1.99 21.41
C GLY A 318 11.80 1.51 20.00
N TYR A 319 12.30 2.45 19.21
CA TYR A 319 12.60 2.23 17.79
C TYR A 319 13.99 1.62 17.54
N THR A 320 14.83 1.60 18.57
CA THR A 320 16.12 0.91 18.60
C THR A 320 16.44 0.49 20.04
N ILE A 321 17.60 -0.16 20.25
CA ILE A 321 18.04 -0.55 21.56
C ILE A 321 18.27 0.67 22.47
N SER A 322 17.75 0.60 23.69
CA SER A 322 17.97 1.62 24.70
C SER A 322 18.06 0.97 26.10
N VAL A 323 18.65 1.69 27.07
CA VAL A 323 18.69 1.20 28.47
C VAL A 323 17.28 1.08 29.02
N ALA A 324 16.38 1.97 28.69
CA ALA A 324 14.97 1.90 29.12
C ALA A 324 14.29 0.65 28.55
N GLY A 325 14.46 0.38 27.27
CA GLY A 325 13.97 -0.83 26.62
C GLY A 325 14.54 -2.10 27.22
N ALA A 326 15.85 -2.15 27.47
CA ALA A 326 16.54 -3.28 28.08
C ALA A 326 16.04 -3.57 29.50
N LYS A 327 15.86 -2.54 30.35
CA LYS A 327 15.30 -2.67 31.70
C LYS A 327 13.86 -3.19 31.70
N LYS A 328 13.09 -2.86 30.67
CA LYS A 328 11.73 -3.38 30.49
C LYS A 328 11.72 -4.81 29.96
N TYR A 329 12.64 -5.15 29.04
CA TYR A 329 12.72 -6.46 28.41
C TYR A 329 13.25 -7.53 29.35
N CYS A 330 14.37 -7.25 30.03
CA CYS A 330 15.05 -8.17 30.93
C CYS A 330 15.45 -7.47 32.25
N PRO A 331 14.48 -7.15 33.14
CA PRO A 331 14.72 -6.32 34.33
C PRO A 331 15.88 -6.77 35.22
N PRO A 332 16.06 -8.07 35.52
CA PRO A 332 17.13 -8.50 36.46
C PRO A 332 18.51 -8.45 35.82
N ASN A 333 18.62 -8.58 34.51
CA ASN A 333 19.90 -8.73 33.78
C ASN A 333 20.02 -7.77 32.59
N TRP A 334 19.36 -6.60 32.69
CA TRP A 334 19.24 -5.62 31.60
C TRP A 334 20.59 -5.20 31.01
N PHE A 335 21.65 -5.09 31.83
CA PHE A 335 22.95 -4.63 31.39
C PHE A 335 23.61 -5.64 30.43
N ASN A 336 23.64 -6.93 30.81
CA ASN A 336 24.18 -7.97 29.94
C ASN A 336 23.30 -8.16 28.69
N TRP A 337 21.96 -8.09 28.85
CA TRP A 337 21.02 -8.16 27.74
C TRP A 337 21.25 -7.03 26.74
N TYR A 338 21.43 -5.80 27.24
CA TYR A 338 21.73 -4.62 26.42
C TYR A 338 23.04 -4.83 25.63
N ASN A 339 24.13 -5.16 26.30
CA ASN A 339 25.43 -5.34 25.68
C ASN A 339 25.45 -6.49 24.65
N ASN A 340 24.80 -7.61 24.96
CA ASN A 340 24.70 -8.74 24.06
C ASN A 340 23.89 -8.38 22.81
N THR A 341 22.71 -7.78 22.99
CA THR A 341 21.85 -7.38 21.87
C THR A 341 22.51 -6.32 20.99
N LEU A 342 23.16 -5.31 21.61
CA LEU A 342 23.90 -4.30 20.86
C LEU A 342 25.08 -4.91 20.08
N SER A 343 25.80 -5.83 20.70
CA SER A 343 26.88 -6.56 20.02
C SER A 343 26.38 -7.32 18.79
N GLU A 344 25.20 -7.94 18.89
CA GLU A 344 24.58 -8.63 17.74
C GLU A 344 24.04 -7.64 16.69
N MET A 345 23.49 -6.50 17.08
CA MET A 345 23.12 -5.43 16.12
C MET A 345 24.31 -4.93 15.32
N ASN A 346 25.49 -4.81 15.95
CA ASN A 346 26.72 -4.37 15.29
C ASN A 346 27.31 -5.40 14.30
N ARG A 347 26.72 -6.61 14.22
CA ARG A 347 27.10 -7.66 13.27
C ARG A 347 26.24 -7.67 12.00
N ILE A 348 25.18 -6.91 12.00
CA ILE A 348 24.24 -6.76 10.87
C ILE A 348 24.58 -5.47 10.09
#